data_491887846f37c9dde52a9f2181baca62
#
_entry.id   491887846f37c9dde52a9f2181baca62
#
_cell.length_a   1.000
_cell.length_b   1.000
_cell.length_c   1.000
_cell.angle_alpha   90.00
_cell.angle_beta   90.00
_cell.angle_gamma   90.00
#
_symmetry.space_group_name_H-M   'P 1'
#
loop_
_entity.id
_entity.type
_entity.pdbx_description
1 polymer ?
#
loop_
_entity_poly.entity_id
_entity_poly.type
_entity_poly.pdbx_seq_one_letter_code
_entity_poly.pdbx_strand_id
1 'polypeptide(L)'
;DVPAPEDPYGASKHEAEKLLRQIATETGMEVVIIRPPLVYGSGVKANFESMMRWLARGVPLPLAAVTNNRRSLVALDNLVDLIVICLNHPAAANQTLLVSDGEDLSTADLLRRMGEALGRPAHLFYVPTALLKLGATVVSKPCIYHRLCGSLQLDIAKTRQLLDWP
;
A
#
# COMPACT_ATOMS: atom_id res chain seq x y z
N ASP A 1 -12.03 7.72 -8.21
CA ASP A 1 -11.87 6.38 -8.80
C ASP A 1 -12.93 5.44 -8.28
N VAL A 2 -13.51 4.64 -9.18
CA VAL A 2 -14.50 3.61 -8.81
C VAL A 2 -13.75 2.46 -8.13
N PRO A 3 -14.13 2.05 -6.91
CA PRO A 3 -13.52 0.92 -6.25
C PRO A 3 -13.73 -0.38 -7.04
N ALA A 4 -12.66 -1.10 -7.33
CA ALA A 4 -12.67 -2.39 -8.02
C ALA A 4 -11.96 -3.45 -7.15
N PRO A 5 -12.61 -3.97 -6.11
CA PRO A 5 -11.98 -4.96 -5.23
C PRO A 5 -11.72 -6.28 -5.98
N GLU A 6 -10.47 -6.74 -5.95
CA GLU A 6 -10.02 -7.95 -6.63
C GLU A 6 -10.02 -9.20 -5.73
N ASP A 7 -10.19 -9.01 -4.43
CA ASP A 7 -10.19 -10.10 -3.45
C ASP A 7 -11.33 -9.97 -2.41
N PRO A 8 -11.67 -11.04 -1.68
CA PRO A 8 -12.73 -11.02 -0.66
C PRO A 8 -12.49 -10.00 0.44
N TYR A 9 -11.22 -9.72 0.77
CA TYR A 9 -10.88 -8.69 1.77
C TYR A 9 -11.24 -7.30 1.26
N GLY A 10 -10.82 -6.95 0.05
CA GLY A 10 -11.19 -5.68 -0.59
C GLY A 10 -12.70 -5.53 -0.74
N ALA A 11 -13.41 -6.60 -1.12
CA ALA A 11 -14.86 -6.60 -1.21
C ALA A 11 -15.53 -6.30 0.14
N SER A 12 -15.08 -6.93 1.23
CA SER A 12 -15.61 -6.68 2.57
C SER A 12 -15.37 -5.25 3.05
N LYS A 13 -14.20 -4.65 2.73
CA LYS A 13 -13.90 -3.26 3.06
C LYS A 13 -14.77 -2.29 2.25
N HIS A 14 -14.97 -2.57 0.97
CA HIS A 14 -15.85 -1.76 0.14
C HIS A 14 -17.30 -1.77 0.61
N GLU A 15 -17.80 -2.94 1.03
CA GLU A 15 -19.14 -3.05 1.59
C GLU A 15 -19.27 -2.29 2.91
N ALA A 16 -18.28 -2.38 3.79
CA ALA A 16 -18.23 -1.59 5.02
C ALA A 16 -18.26 -0.07 4.75
N GLU A 17 -17.54 0.40 3.74
CA GLU A 17 -17.58 1.81 3.34
C GLU A 17 -18.98 2.24 2.86
N LYS A 18 -19.70 1.40 2.11
CA LYS A 18 -21.09 1.70 1.68
C LYS A 18 -22.02 1.81 2.87
N LEU A 19 -21.96 0.85 3.79
CA LEU A 19 -22.78 0.84 4.99
C LEU A 19 -22.51 2.07 5.87
N LEU A 20 -21.24 2.44 6.06
CA LEU A 20 -20.87 3.63 6.82
C LEU A 20 -21.44 4.91 6.19
N ARG A 21 -21.39 5.05 4.86
CA ARG A 21 -21.99 6.21 4.17
C ARG A 21 -23.50 6.23 4.28
N GLN A 22 -24.15 5.08 4.25
CA GLN A 22 -25.60 4.97 4.47
C GLN A 22 -25.94 5.44 5.88
N ILE A 23 -25.26 4.92 6.91
CA ILE A 23 -25.46 5.33 8.31
C ILE A 23 -25.22 6.84 8.46
N ALA A 24 -24.16 7.38 7.86
CA ALA A 24 -23.89 8.82 7.88
C ALA A 24 -25.08 9.63 7.34
N THR A 25 -25.67 9.19 6.23
CA THR A 25 -26.83 9.85 5.63
C THR A 25 -28.08 9.75 6.51
N GLU A 26 -28.32 8.60 7.14
CA GLU A 26 -29.51 8.34 7.95
C GLU A 26 -29.46 9.04 9.34
N THR A 27 -28.26 9.19 9.90
CA THR A 27 -28.07 9.63 11.29
C THR A 27 -27.47 11.02 11.42
N GLY A 28 -26.92 11.57 10.35
CA GLY A 28 -26.11 12.79 10.39
C GLY A 28 -24.71 12.61 10.99
N MET A 29 -24.26 11.37 11.23
CA MET A 29 -22.92 11.09 11.71
C MET A 29 -21.88 11.42 10.64
N GLU A 30 -20.81 12.11 11.01
CA GLU A 30 -19.70 12.39 10.12
C GLU A 30 -18.78 11.17 10.02
N VAL A 31 -18.49 10.74 8.79
CA VAL A 31 -17.64 9.58 8.50
C VAL A 31 -16.45 9.99 7.65
N VAL A 32 -15.26 9.64 8.07
CA VAL A 32 -14.02 9.79 7.27
C VAL A 32 -13.50 8.42 6.89
N ILE A 33 -13.26 8.21 5.60
CA ILE A 33 -12.71 6.96 5.06
C ILE A 33 -11.30 7.25 4.58
N ILE A 34 -10.31 6.60 5.19
CA ILE A 34 -8.92 6.69 4.77
C ILE A 34 -8.51 5.37 4.11
N ARG A 35 -7.97 5.44 2.90
CA ARG A 35 -7.48 4.29 2.14
C ARG A 35 -5.97 4.34 2.02
N PRO A 36 -5.23 3.71 2.95
CA PRO A 36 -3.78 3.65 2.87
C PRO A 36 -3.30 2.61 1.85
N PRO A 37 -2.13 2.83 1.24
CA PRO A 37 -1.42 1.80 0.45
C PRO A 37 -0.69 0.83 1.39
N LEU A 38 0.47 0.32 0.97
CA LEU A 38 1.34 -0.45 1.86
C LEU A 38 1.91 0.48 2.95
N VAL A 39 1.54 0.21 4.19
CA VAL A 39 2.07 0.92 5.37
C VAL A 39 3.41 0.31 5.75
N TYR A 40 4.39 1.16 6.07
CA TYR A 40 5.67 0.74 6.59
C TYR A 40 6.06 1.52 7.85
N GLY A 41 6.98 0.97 8.65
CA GLY A 41 7.44 1.61 9.88
C GLY A 41 7.62 0.63 11.02
N SER A 42 7.93 1.16 12.21
CA SER A 42 8.15 0.35 13.40
C SER A 42 6.86 -0.36 13.83
N GLY A 43 6.94 -1.66 14.12
CA GLY A 43 5.80 -2.47 14.57
C GLY A 43 4.81 -2.88 13.48
N VAL A 44 4.99 -2.47 12.21
CA VAL A 44 4.13 -2.90 11.10
C VAL A 44 4.39 -4.36 10.78
N LYS A 45 3.31 -5.15 10.79
CA LYS A 45 3.33 -6.60 10.55
C LYS A 45 3.00 -6.95 9.07
N ALA A 46 2.82 -8.25 8.81
CA ALA A 46 2.37 -8.81 7.54
C ALA A 46 3.40 -8.71 6.41
N ASN A 47 3.03 -8.13 5.25
CA ASN A 47 3.84 -8.18 4.04
C ASN A 47 5.19 -7.46 4.20
N PHE A 48 5.20 -6.29 4.85
CA PHE A 48 6.42 -5.52 5.06
C PHE A 48 7.39 -6.27 5.98
N GLU A 49 6.91 -6.79 7.10
CA GLU A 49 7.70 -7.62 8.02
C GLU A 49 8.27 -8.86 7.33
N SER A 50 7.49 -9.51 6.45
CA SER A 50 7.95 -10.68 5.71
C SER A 50 9.09 -10.34 4.75
N MET A 51 9.01 -9.21 4.04
CA MET A 51 10.09 -8.72 3.18
C MET A 51 11.35 -8.41 4.00
N MET A 52 11.21 -7.70 5.12
CA MET A 52 12.32 -7.42 6.05
C MET A 52 13.00 -8.69 6.54
N ARG A 53 12.21 -9.70 6.89
CA ARG A 53 12.72 -11.00 7.37
C ARG A 53 13.51 -11.75 6.30
N TRP A 54 13.06 -11.73 5.04
CA TRP A 54 13.80 -12.34 3.92
C TRP A 54 15.12 -11.63 3.67
N LEU A 55 15.13 -10.30 3.67
CA LEU A 55 16.35 -9.50 3.52
C LEU A 55 17.33 -9.74 4.68
N ALA A 56 16.84 -9.74 5.93
CA ALA A 56 17.66 -10.01 7.11
C ALA A 56 18.31 -11.39 7.09
N ARG A 57 17.69 -12.38 6.43
CA ARG A 57 18.23 -13.73 6.23
C ARG A 57 19.17 -13.84 5.02
N GLY A 58 19.33 -12.79 4.23
CA GLY A 58 20.12 -12.80 3.02
C GLY A 58 19.58 -13.72 1.90
N VAL A 59 18.26 -13.99 1.92
CA VAL A 59 17.63 -14.87 0.91
C VAL A 59 17.70 -14.19 -0.47
N PRO A 60 18.29 -14.86 -1.50
CA PRO A 60 18.26 -14.33 -2.86
C PRO A 60 16.83 -14.27 -3.39
N LEU A 61 16.46 -13.12 -3.97
CA LEU A 61 15.11 -12.88 -4.47
C LEU A 61 15.12 -12.66 -5.98
N PRO A 62 14.25 -13.35 -6.77
CA PRO A 62 14.21 -13.24 -8.24
C PRO A 62 13.46 -11.99 -8.71
N LEU A 63 13.72 -10.82 -8.11
CA LEU A 63 12.92 -9.61 -8.28
C LEU A 63 13.69 -8.44 -8.89
N ALA A 64 14.94 -8.64 -9.35
CA ALA A 64 15.74 -7.57 -9.95
C ALA A 64 15.11 -6.98 -11.22
N ALA A 65 14.30 -7.76 -11.96
CA ALA A 65 13.61 -7.32 -13.17
C ALA A 65 12.31 -6.52 -12.90
N VAL A 66 11.83 -6.45 -11.64
CA VAL A 66 10.58 -5.78 -11.28
C VAL A 66 10.85 -4.30 -10.99
N THR A 67 11.17 -3.56 -12.05
CA THR A 67 11.55 -2.14 -12.01
C THR A 67 10.50 -1.20 -12.60
N ASN A 68 9.56 -1.72 -13.39
CA ASN A 68 8.59 -0.90 -14.11
C ASN A 68 7.27 -0.72 -13.34
N ASN A 69 7.03 -1.50 -12.29
CA ASN A 69 5.88 -1.27 -11.43
C ASN A 69 6.10 -0.04 -10.54
N ARG A 70 5.00 0.58 -10.11
CA ARG A 70 5.02 1.74 -9.20
C ARG A 70 4.07 1.49 -8.06
N ARG A 71 4.56 1.69 -6.86
CA ARG A 71 3.80 1.46 -5.64
C ARG A 71 3.94 2.63 -4.71
N SER A 72 2.82 3.24 -4.40
CA SER A 72 2.73 4.21 -3.32
C SER A 72 2.92 3.49 -1.98
N LEU A 73 3.55 4.17 -1.05
CA LEU A 73 3.82 3.72 0.30
C LEU A 73 3.41 4.82 1.27
N VAL A 74 3.17 4.49 2.51
CA VAL A 74 2.97 5.47 3.57
C VAL A 74 3.67 5.04 4.85
N ALA A 75 4.45 5.93 5.44
CA ALA A 75 5.01 5.73 6.76
C ALA A 75 3.88 5.67 7.81
N LEU A 76 4.04 4.82 8.81
CA LEU A 76 3.05 4.70 9.90
C LEU A 76 2.82 6.06 10.58
N ASP A 77 3.88 6.81 10.82
CA ASP A 77 3.79 8.11 11.47
C ASP A 77 3.01 9.13 10.62
N ASN A 78 3.21 9.14 9.30
CA ASN A 78 2.46 10.00 8.37
C ASN A 78 0.97 9.61 8.31
N LEU A 79 0.67 8.31 8.36
CA LEU A 79 -0.71 7.83 8.43
C LEU A 79 -1.38 8.25 9.75
N VAL A 80 -0.67 8.15 10.87
CA VAL A 80 -1.18 8.59 12.19
C VAL A 80 -1.41 10.11 12.19
N ASP A 81 -0.48 10.88 11.64
CA ASP A 81 -0.62 12.33 11.52
C ASP A 81 -1.88 12.71 10.73
N LEU A 82 -2.09 12.10 9.56
CA LEU A 82 -3.32 12.32 8.78
C LEU A 82 -4.59 11.95 9.56
N ILE A 83 -4.57 10.85 10.31
CA ILE A 83 -5.73 10.45 11.15
C ILE A 83 -6.02 11.52 12.18
N VAL A 84 -5.00 12.06 12.86
CA VAL A 84 -5.15 13.13 13.88
C VAL A 84 -5.71 14.39 13.24
N ILE A 85 -5.23 14.78 12.06
CA ILE A 85 -5.78 15.93 11.33
C ILE A 85 -7.24 15.69 10.98
N CYS A 86 -7.60 14.51 10.48
CA CYS A 86 -8.99 14.18 10.13
C CYS A 86 -9.97 14.26 11.32
N LEU A 87 -9.51 14.03 12.54
CA LEU A 87 -10.37 14.14 13.75
C LEU A 87 -10.80 15.57 14.04
N ASN A 88 -10.00 16.56 13.64
CA ASN A 88 -10.20 17.95 14.01
C ASN A 88 -10.53 18.88 12.83
N HIS A 89 -10.25 18.44 11.60
CA HIS A 89 -10.38 19.29 10.42
C HIS A 89 -11.80 19.22 9.84
N PRO A 90 -12.54 20.34 9.78
CA PRO A 90 -13.96 20.32 9.37
C PRO A 90 -14.16 19.84 7.92
N ALA A 91 -13.19 20.08 7.04
CA ALA A 91 -13.28 19.60 5.64
C ALA A 91 -13.08 18.09 5.50
N ALA A 92 -12.66 17.36 6.54
CA ALA A 92 -12.51 15.91 6.49
C ALA A 92 -13.86 15.18 6.57
N ALA A 93 -14.89 15.81 7.11
CA ALA A 93 -16.20 15.22 7.31
C ALA A 93 -16.77 14.65 6.00
N ASN A 94 -17.23 13.40 6.03
CA ASN A 94 -17.84 12.68 4.92
C ASN A 94 -16.93 12.52 3.69
N GLN A 95 -15.62 12.60 3.86
CA GLN A 95 -14.65 12.45 2.79
C GLN A 95 -14.08 11.03 2.71
N THR A 96 -13.65 10.67 1.48
CA THR A 96 -12.75 9.54 1.25
C THR A 96 -11.41 10.12 0.83
N LEU A 97 -10.38 9.80 1.60
CA LEU A 97 -9.04 10.35 1.48
C LEU A 97 -8.04 9.23 1.14
N LEU A 98 -7.17 9.51 0.19
CA LEU A 98 -6.02 8.68 -0.13
C LEU A 98 -4.79 9.27 0.57
N VAL A 99 -3.87 8.41 0.98
CA VAL A 99 -2.66 8.82 1.70
C VAL A 99 -1.44 8.09 1.14
N SER A 100 -0.34 8.81 0.94
CA SER A 100 0.97 8.23 0.63
C SER A 100 2.05 9.26 0.94
N ASP A 101 3.31 8.83 0.98
CA ASP A 101 4.46 9.73 1.18
C ASP A 101 4.81 10.54 -0.08
N GLY A 102 4.05 10.37 -1.17
CA GLY A 102 4.26 11.11 -2.43
C GLY A 102 5.38 10.54 -3.31
N GLU A 103 6.07 9.50 -2.89
CA GLU A 103 7.08 8.80 -3.69
C GLU A 103 6.61 7.37 -4.01
N ASP A 104 6.62 7.04 -5.32
CA ASP A 104 6.28 5.70 -5.80
C ASP A 104 7.54 4.91 -6.12
N LEU A 105 7.69 3.75 -5.51
CA LEU A 105 8.84 2.87 -5.72
C LEU A 105 8.48 1.64 -6.54
N SER A 106 9.44 1.15 -7.32
CA SER A 106 9.36 -0.22 -7.84
C SER A 106 9.62 -1.23 -6.72
N THR A 107 9.17 -2.47 -6.92
CA THR A 107 9.45 -3.53 -5.94
C THR A 107 10.95 -3.77 -5.78
N ALA A 108 11.72 -3.69 -6.87
CA ALA A 108 13.17 -3.82 -6.80
C ALA A 108 13.82 -2.69 -6.00
N ASP A 109 13.38 -1.43 -6.20
CA ASP A 109 13.92 -0.28 -5.48
C ASP A 109 13.52 -0.29 -4.00
N LEU A 110 12.27 -0.67 -3.70
CA LEU A 110 11.84 -0.85 -2.32
C LEU A 110 12.72 -1.86 -1.58
N LEU A 111 12.97 -3.04 -2.17
CA LEU A 111 13.81 -4.06 -1.56
C LEU A 111 15.27 -3.61 -1.39
N ARG A 112 15.82 -2.84 -2.35
CA ARG A 112 17.17 -2.26 -2.22
C ARG A 112 17.24 -1.29 -1.05
N ARG A 113 16.31 -0.32 -0.97
CA ARG A 113 16.26 0.65 0.13
C ARG A 113 16.07 -0.03 1.49
N MET A 114 15.21 -1.05 1.56
CA MET A 114 15.05 -1.85 2.78
C MET A 114 16.34 -2.58 3.17
N GLY A 115 17.06 -3.15 2.20
CA GLY A 115 18.34 -3.80 2.43
C GLY A 115 19.40 -2.82 2.93
N GLU A 116 19.49 -1.63 2.33
CA GLU A 116 20.38 -0.55 2.77
C GLU A 116 20.08 -0.12 4.21
N ALA A 117 18.80 0.11 4.53
CA ALA A 117 18.37 0.46 5.90
C ALA A 117 18.68 -0.62 6.94
N LEU A 118 18.71 -1.89 6.54
CA LEU A 118 19.11 -3.02 7.39
C LEU A 118 20.64 -3.18 7.52
N GLY A 119 21.44 -2.38 6.79
CA GLY A 119 22.89 -2.61 6.65
C GLY A 119 23.23 -3.94 5.94
N ARG A 120 22.30 -4.52 5.20
CA ARG A 120 22.43 -5.79 4.45
C ARG A 120 21.89 -5.61 3.05
N PRO A 121 22.74 -5.40 2.03
CA PRO A 121 22.30 -5.23 0.65
C PRO A 121 21.39 -6.37 0.18
N ALA A 122 20.31 -6.01 -0.50
CA ALA A 122 19.36 -6.99 -1.02
C ALA A 122 19.99 -7.83 -2.13
N HIS A 123 20.02 -9.13 -1.98
CA HIS A 123 20.49 -10.08 -3.00
C HIS A 123 19.40 -10.30 -4.04
N LEU A 124 19.29 -9.39 -5.00
CA LEU A 124 18.32 -9.49 -6.09
C LEU A 124 18.99 -10.07 -7.33
N PHE A 125 18.38 -11.10 -7.96
CA PHE A 125 18.84 -11.61 -9.22
C PHE A 125 17.76 -11.47 -10.30
N TYR A 126 18.21 -11.41 -11.55
CA TYR A 126 17.34 -11.15 -12.68
C TYR A 126 16.58 -12.41 -13.10
N VAL A 127 15.25 -12.32 -13.09
CA VAL A 127 14.34 -13.28 -13.71
C VAL A 127 13.33 -12.49 -14.53
N PRO A 128 13.14 -12.78 -15.82
CA PRO A 128 12.13 -12.11 -16.63
C PRO A 128 10.73 -12.20 -15.97
N THR A 129 9.99 -11.10 -15.98
CA THR A 129 8.66 -11.04 -15.33
C THR A 129 7.67 -12.06 -15.88
N ALA A 130 7.81 -12.45 -17.16
CA ALA A 130 7.03 -13.52 -17.78
C ALA A 130 7.27 -14.89 -17.10
N LEU A 131 8.52 -15.21 -16.73
CA LEU A 131 8.85 -16.43 -16.00
C LEU A 131 8.35 -16.39 -14.56
N LEU A 132 8.39 -15.23 -13.91
CA LEU A 132 7.79 -15.03 -12.59
C LEU A 132 6.27 -15.28 -12.62
N LYS A 133 5.60 -14.78 -13.65
CA LYS A 133 4.16 -15.01 -13.86
C LYS A 133 3.86 -16.49 -14.05
N LEU A 134 4.62 -17.15 -14.92
CA LEU A 134 4.47 -18.59 -15.18
C LEU A 134 4.70 -19.41 -13.91
N GLY A 135 5.77 -19.13 -13.17
CA GLY A 135 6.08 -19.80 -11.91
C GLY A 135 4.98 -19.63 -10.86
N ALA A 136 4.45 -18.41 -10.72
CA ALA A 136 3.33 -18.14 -9.80
C ALA A 136 2.05 -18.89 -10.18
N THR A 137 1.81 -19.09 -11.48
CA THR A 137 0.66 -19.87 -12.00
C THR A 137 0.83 -21.35 -11.70
N VAL A 138 2.03 -21.90 -11.95
CA VAL A 138 2.34 -23.33 -11.70
C VAL A 138 2.21 -23.67 -10.21
N VAL A 139 2.61 -22.78 -9.32
CA VAL A 139 2.49 -22.96 -7.85
C VAL A 139 1.08 -22.62 -7.35
N SER A 140 0.14 -22.33 -8.24
CA SER A 140 -1.26 -21.94 -7.90
C SER A 140 -1.35 -20.74 -6.95
N LYS A 141 -0.40 -19.80 -7.04
CA LYS A 141 -0.34 -18.57 -6.24
C LYS A 141 -0.24 -17.30 -7.10
N PRO A 142 -1.13 -17.06 -8.06
CA PRO A 142 -1.09 -15.88 -8.93
C PRO A 142 -1.20 -14.57 -8.14
N CYS A 143 -1.86 -14.59 -6.98
CA CYS A 143 -1.95 -13.45 -6.08
C CYS A 143 -0.57 -12.91 -5.63
N ILE A 144 0.43 -13.80 -5.47
CA ILE A 144 1.79 -13.37 -5.10
C ILE A 144 2.41 -12.55 -6.24
N TYR A 145 2.22 -12.98 -7.50
CA TYR A 145 2.70 -12.22 -8.65
C TYR A 145 2.08 -10.82 -8.69
N HIS A 146 0.75 -10.72 -8.58
CA HIS A 146 0.06 -9.42 -8.55
C HIS A 146 0.54 -8.54 -7.39
N ARG A 147 0.75 -9.11 -6.22
CA ARG A 147 1.28 -8.38 -5.06
C ARG A 147 2.72 -7.90 -5.22
N LEU A 148 3.56 -8.61 -5.96
CA LEU A 148 4.98 -8.24 -6.13
C LEU A 148 5.23 -7.42 -7.40
N CYS A 149 4.53 -7.72 -8.49
CA CYS A 149 4.77 -7.12 -9.80
C CYS A 149 3.70 -6.07 -10.20
N GLY A 150 2.57 -6.02 -9.49
CA GLY A 150 1.51 -5.06 -9.76
C GLY A 150 1.86 -3.63 -9.33
N SER A 151 1.23 -2.66 -9.99
CA SER A 151 1.31 -1.24 -9.61
C SER A 151 0.11 -0.85 -8.76
N LEU A 152 0.33 0.03 -7.81
CA LEU A 152 -0.70 0.70 -7.02
C LEU A 152 -0.23 2.13 -6.74
N GLN A 153 -0.66 3.05 -7.56
CA GLN A 153 -0.34 4.48 -7.41
C GLN A 153 -1.57 5.22 -6.88
N LEU A 154 -1.36 6.05 -5.89
CA LEU A 154 -2.40 6.85 -5.26
C LEU A 154 -2.17 8.33 -5.56
N ASP A 155 -3.18 8.97 -6.12
CA ASP A 155 -3.20 10.42 -6.24
C ASP A 155 -3.72 11.04 -4.93
N ILE A 156 -2.82 11.72 -4.22
CA ILE A 156 -3.11 12.37 -2.94
C ILE A 156 -3.38 13.87 -3.08
N ALA A 157 -3.48 14.40 -4.29
CA ALA A 157 -3.69 15.84 -4.53
C ALA A 157 -4.94 16.35 -3.80
N LYS A 158 -6.04 15.60 -3.85
CA LYS A 158 -7.26 15.95 -3.11
C LYS A 158 -7.02 16.05 -1.61
N THR A 159 -6.32 15.08 -1.01
CA THR A 159 -6.05 15.06 0.44
C THR A 159 -5.21 16.26 0.85
N ARG A 160 -4.15 16.55 0.08
CA ARG A 160 -3.29 17.71 0.30
C ARG A 160 -4.04 19.03 0.22
N GLN A 161 -4.82 19.23 -0.82
CA GLN A 161 -5.58 20.48 -1.02
C GLN A 161 -6.69 20.67 0.00
N LEU A 162 -7.36 19.59 0.40
CA LEU A 162 -8.52 19.67 1.29
C LEU A 162 -8.13 19.91 2.75
N LEU A 163 -7.01 19.30 3.18
CA LEU A 163 -6.58 19.29 4.58
C LEU A 163 -5.30 20.10 4.83
N ASP A 164 -4.76 20.76 3.81
CA ASP A 164 -3.44 21.41 3.87
C ASP A 164 -2.35 20.48 4.41
N TRP A 165 -2.46 19.19 4.05
CA TRP A 165 -1.56 18.14 4.49
C TRP A 165 -0.31 18.08 3.59
N PRO A 166 0.93 17.97 4.13
CA PRO A 166 2.20 18.08 3.39
C PRO A 166 2.49 16.95 2.38
#